data_d19e561ef1c11141afdb3096092550c8
#
_entry.id   d19e561ef1c11141afdb3096092550c8
#
_cell.length_a   1.000
_cell.length_b   1.000
_cell.length_c   1.000
_cell.angle_alpha   90.00
_cell.angle_beta   90.00
_cell.angle_gamma   90.00
#
_symmetry.space_group_name_H-M   'P 1'
#
loop_
_entity.id
_entity.type
_entity.pdbx_description
1 polymer ?
#
loop_
_entity_poly.entity_id
_entity_poly.type
_entity_poly.pdbx_seq_one_letter_code
_entity_poly.pdbx_strand_id
1 'polypeptide(L)'
;MSTRKVSKKQESRLAKTLGGKRQSNSGATPFQKGDVVTGLFAIEAKTSMTPKQSISIRKEWIDKIRREAFAMGKPYSAVAFDFGIGSLGNKETFYIIDEQLFRKLNEKLEEEENA
;
A
#
# COMPACT_ATOMS: atom_id res chain seq x y z
N MET A 1 -12.50 2.13 -18.94
CA MET A 1 -11.97 2.85 -17.77
C MET A 1 -10.46 3.01 -17.91
N SER A 2 -9.93 4.18 -17.65
CA SER A 2 -8.50 4.42 -17.77
C SER A 2 -7.73 3.84 -16.58
N THR A 3 -6.45 3.57 -16.79
CA THR A 3 -5.55 3.10 -15.74
C THR A 3 -5.55 4.08 -14.54
N ARG A 4 -5.56 5.38 -14.84
CA ARG A 4 -5.57 6.42 -13.82
C ARG A 4 -6.82 6.34 -12.93
N LYS A 5 -8.00 6.10 -13.52
CA LYS A 5 -9.24 5.96 -12.74
C LYS A 5 -9.23 4.74 -11.84
N VAL A 6 -8.70 3.63 -12.35
CA VAL A 6 -8.58 2.39 -11.58
C VAL A 6 -7.67 2.61 -10.38
N SER A 7 -6.50 3.23 -10.61
CA SER A 7 -5.54 3.51 -9.54
C SER A 7 -6.12 4.45 -8.50
N LYS A 8 -6.82 5.50 -8.92
CA LYS A 8 -7.45 6.44 -7.98
C LYS A 8 -8.51 5.76 -7.12
N LYS A 9 -9.30 4.87 -7.69
CA LYS A 9 -10.30 4.11 -6.93
C LYS A 9 -9.66 3.22 -5.89
N GLN A 10 -8.58 2.53 -6.26
CA GLN A 10 -7.82 1.70 -5.34
C GLN A 10 -7.29 2.55 -4.18
N GLU A 11 -6.61 3.64 -4.50
CA GLU A 11 -6.01 4.52 -3.50
C GLU A 11 -7.05 5.11 -2.55
N SER A 12 -8.18 5.55 -3.08
CA SER A 12 -9.26 6.12 -2.27
C SER A 12 -9.86 5.08 -1.32
N ARG A 13 -10.02 3.85 -1.81
CA ARG A 13 -10.54 2.76 -0.99
C ARG A 13 -9.56 2.39 0.13
N LEU A 14 -8.27 2.32 -0.19
CA LEU A 14 -7.24 2.04 0.80
C LEU A 14 -7.17 3.13 1.87
N ALA A 15 -7.20 4.39 1.44
CA ALA A 15 -7.18 5.51 2.38
C ALA A 15 -8.35 5.43 3.35
N LYS A 16 -9.54 5.15 2.84
CA LYS A 16 -10.73 5.03 3.66
C LYS A 16 -10.65 3.85 4.63
N THR A 17 -10.19 2.70 4.14
CA THR A 17 -10.08 1.48 4.94
C THR A 17 -9.08 1.64 6.08
N LEU A 18 -7.96 2.31 5.82
CA LEU A 18 -6.87 2.44 6.77
C LEU A 18 -6.94 3.71 7.62
N GLY A 19 -7.93 4.56 7.39
CA GLY A 19 -8.01 5.85 8.08
C GLY A 19 -6.88 6.79 7.69
N GLY A 20 -6.40 6.66 6.46
CA GLY A 20 -5.30 7.48 5.95
C GLY A 20 -5.76 8.47 4.91
N LYS A 21 -4.81 9.00 4.16
CA LYS A 21 -5.06 9.99 3.11
C LYS A 21 -4.43 9.55 1.81
N ARG A 22 -5.16 9.74 0.72
CA ARG A 22 -4.61 9.57 -0.61
C ARG A 22 -3.72 10.78 -0.92
N GLN A 23 -2.52 10.51 -1.44
CA GLN A 23 -1.61 11.56 -1.87
C GLN A 23 -1.92 11.91 -3.32
N SER A 24 -2.50 13.09 -3.53
CA SER A 24 -2.70 13.61 -4.87
C SER A 24 -1.45 14.32 -5.32
N ASN A 25 -1.18 14.30 -6.62
CA ASN A 25 -0.02 14.98 -7.21
C ASN A 25 1.32 14.57 -6.59
N SER A 26 1.54 13.28 -6.46
CA SER A 26 2.79 12.77 -5.91
C SER A 26 4.03 13.26 -6.66
N GLY A 27 3.87 13.73 -7.90
CA GLY A 27 4.97 14.32 -8.66
C GLY A 27 5.16 15.81 -8.47
N ALA A 28 4.22 16.50 -7.79
CA ALA A 28 4.24 17.96 -7.69
C ALA A 28 5.10 18.47 -6.54
N THR A 29 5.26 17.69 -5.48
CA THR A 29 6.12 18.06 -4.35
C THR A 29 7.07 16.91 -4.03
N PRO A 30 8.36 17.22 -3.83
CA PRO A 30 9.35 16.16 -3.59
C PRO A 30 9.21 15.49 -2.23
N PHE A 31 8.39 16.03 -1.33
CA PHE A 31 8.29 15.54 0.04
C PHE A 31 7.01 14.80 0.35
N GLN A 32 6.02 14.86 -0.54
CA GLN A 32 4.75 14.17 -0.33
C GLN A 32 4.59 13.08 -1.38
N LYS A 33 5.20 11.95 -1.10
CA LYS A 33 5.20 10.81 -2.01
C LYS A 33 4.54 9.60 -1.36
N GLY A 34 4.40 8.55 -2.13
CA GLY A 34 3.55 7.44 -1.75
C GLY A 34 2.13 7.69 -2.22
N ASP A 35 1.37 6.65 -2.43
CA ASP A 35 0.02 6.78 -2.95
C ASP A 35 -1.00 7.01 -1.83
N VAL A 36 -0.76 6.38 -0.68
CA VAL A 36 -1.60 6.52 0.51
C VAL A 36 -0.68 6.65 1.72
N VAL A 37 -1.02 7.54 2.64
CA VAL A 37 -0.28 7.64 3.89
C VAL A 37 -1.24 7.53 5.07
N THR A 38 -0.75 6.91 6.13
CA THR A 38 -1.42 6.86 7.43
C THR A 38 -0.53 7.57 8.45
N GLY A 39 -0.89 7.51 9.71
CA GLY A 39 -0.03 8.05 10.76
C GLY A 39 1.35 7.39 10.80
N LEU A 40 1.44 6.11 10.48
CA LEU A 40 2.67 5.33 10.62
C LEU A 40 3.24 4.83 9.30
N PHE A 41 2.46 4.79 8.22
CA PHE A 41 2.83 4.14 6.98
C PHE A 41 2.86 5.08 5.79
N ALA A 42 3.80 4.83 4.88
CA ALA A 42 3.70 5.27 3.49
C ALA A 42 3.45 4.01 2.65
N ILE A 43 2.49 4.06 1.76
CA ILE A 43 2.01 2.89 1.02
C ILE A 43 2.03 3.16 -0.47
N GLU A 44 2.65 2.26 -1.22
CA GLU A 44 2.62 2.23 -2.68
C GLU A 44 1.49 1.30 -3.10
N ALA A 45 0.55 1.78 -3.91
CA ALA A 45 -0.61 0.98 -4.32
C ALA A 45 -0.45 0.52 -5.76
N LYS A 46 -0.67 -0.77 -5.98
CA LYS A 46 -0.57 -1.40 -7.30
C LYS A 46 -1.83 -2.20 -7.61
N THR A 47 -2.35 -2.03 -8.80
CA THR A 47 -3.50 -2.78 -9.27
C THR A 47 -3.37 -3.05 -10.76
N SER A 48 -4.24 -3.85 -11.30
CA SER A 48 -4.30 -4.15 -12.73
C SER A 48 -5.68 -3.76 -13.27
N MET A 49 -5.72 -3.34 -14.52
CA MET A 49 -6.98 -3.05 -15.21
C MET A 49 -7.75 -4.31 -15.57
N THR A 50 -7.06 -5.45 -15.63
CA THR A 50 -7.68 -6.74 -15.95
C THR A 50 -7.40 -7.71 -14.82
N PRO A 51 -8.28 -8.73 -14.63
CA PRO A 51 -8.02 -9.76 -13.62
C PRO A 51 -6.72 -10.49 -13.92
N LYS A 52 -5.95 -10.76 -12.88
CA LYS A 52 -4.67 -11.47 -12.98
C LYS A 52 -4.66 -12.67 -12.04
N GLN A 53 -3.98 -13.72 -12.46
CA GLN A 53 -3.72 -14.89 -11.61
C GLN A 53 -2.38 -14.75 -10.90
N SER A 54 -1.54 -13.85 -11.37
CA SER A 54 -0.23 -13.60 -10.77
C SER A 54 0.15 -12.13 -10.94
N ILE A 55 0.96 -11.65 -10.01
CA ILE A 55 1.49 -10.29 -10.07
C ILE A 55 2.97 -10.37 -9.76
N SER A 56 3.79 -9.73 -10.59
CA SER A 56 5.22 -9.59 -10.34
C SER A 56 5.45 -8.43 -9.39
N ILE A 57 6.24 -8.66 -8.37
CA ILE A 57 6.61 -7.62 -7.43
C ILE A 57 8.00 -7.12 -7.78
N ARG A 58 8.10 -5.83 -8.06
CA ARG A 58 9.38 -5.22 -8.39
C ARG A 58 10.07 -4.69 -7.14
N LYS A 59 11.32 -5.04 -6.99
CA LYS A 59 12.13 -4.56 -5.87
C LYS A 59 12.16 -3.03 -5.82
N GLU A 60 12.13 -2.38 -7.00
CA GLU A 60 12.15 -0.92 -7.07
C GLU A 60 10.93 -0.27 -6.40
N TRP A 61 9.79 -0.94 -6.37
CA TRP A 61 8.62 -0.42 -5.66
C TRP A 61 8.88 -0.37 -4.16
N ILE A 62 9.47 -1.43 -3.65
CA ILE A 62 9.81 -1.54 -2.22
C ILE A 62 10.85 -0.48 -1.84
N ASP A 63 11.92 -0.38 -2.63
CA ASP A 63 12.98 0.59 -2.37
C ASP A 63 12.47 2.03 -2.43
N LYS A 64 11.63 2.31 -3.43
CA LYS A 64 11.04 3.64 -3.59
C LYS A 64 10.18 4.03 -2.40
N ILE A 65 9.25 3.15 -2.01
CA ILE A 65 8.34 3.52 -0.91
C ILE A 65 9.07 3.62 0.43
N ARG A 66 10.15 2.86 0.61
CA ARG A 66 11.00 2.99 1.79
C ARG A 66 11.65 4.38 1.85
N ARG A 67 12.18 4.84 0.72
CA ARG A 67 12.79 6.18 0.66
C ARG A 67 11.76 7.27 0.94
N GLU A 68 10.57 7.12 0.36
CA GLU A 68 9.49 8.10 0.54
C GLU A 68 8.99 8.12 1.98
N ALA A 69 8.84 6.96 2.59
CA ALA A 69 8.47 6.86 4.00
C ALA A 69 9.50 7.56 4.88
N PHE A 70 10.78 7.31 4.64
CA PHE A 70 11.85 7.96 5.38
C PHE A 70 11.78 9.49 5.23
N ALA A 71 11.61 9.95 3.99
CA ALA A 71 11.53 11.40 3.72
C ALA A 71 10.33 12.05 4.40
N MET A 72 9.24 11.33 4.59
CA MET A 72 8.04 11.83 5.26
C MET A 72 8.04 11.58 6.78
N GLY A 73 9.10 11.02 7.31
CA GLY A 73 9.16 10.68 8.73
C GLY A 73 8.22 9.55 9.15
N LYS A 74 7.82 8.69 8.20
CA LYS A 74 6.99 7.54 8.52
C LYS A 74 7.88 6.35 8.89
N PRO A 75 7.61 5.69 10.01
CA PRO A 75 8.46 4.56 10.44
C PRO A 75 8.28 3.30 9.60
N TYR A 76 7.17 3.17 8.87
CA TYR A 76 6.88 1.96 8.12
C TYR A 76 6.47 2.26 6.69
N SER A 77 6.67 1.26 5.83
CA SER A 77 6.25 1.32 4.44
C SER A 77 5.65 -0.03 4.04
N ALA A 78 4.82 -0.01 3.01
CA ALA A 78 4.21 -1.23 2.47
C ALA A 78 3.89 -1.04 1.00
N VAL A 79 3.80 -2.15 0.28
CA VAL A 79 3.23 -2.17 -1.06
C VAL A 79 1.89 -2.87 -0.96
N ALA A 80 0.83 -2.20 -1.33
CA ALA A 80 -0.51 -2.76 -1.36
C ALA A 80 -0.82 -3.19 -2.79
N PHE A 81 -1.39 -4.37 -2.97
CA PHE A 81 -1.77 -4.83 -4.30
C PHE A 81 -3.05 -5.66 -4.25
N ASP A 82 -3.71 -5.73 -5.39
CA ASP A 82 -4.82 -6.66 -5.62
C ASP A 82 -4.61 -7.32 -6.98
N PHE A 83 -5.43 -8.31 -7.28
CA PHE A 83 -5.31 -9.07 -8.54
C PHE A 83 -6.14 -8.48 -9.67
N GLY A 84 -6.54 -7.23 -9.54
CA GLY A 84 -7.19 -6.48 -10.61
C GLY A 84 -8.70 -6.35 -10.45
N ILE A 85 -9.23 -5.37 -11.17
CA ILE A 85 -10.66 -5.13 -11.20
C ILE A 85 -11.32 -6.19 -12.06
N GLY A 86 -12.50 -6.58 -11.82
CA GLY A 86 -13.22 -7.55 -12.65
C GLY A 86 -13.02 -8.99 -12.25
N SER A 87 -12.24 -9.31 -11.26
CA SER A 87 -12.23 -10.64 -10.70
C SER A 87 -13.41 -10.78 -9.73
N LEU A 88 -14.60 -10.87 -10.31
CA LEU A 88 -15.86 -11.21 -9.61
C LEU A 88 -16.11 -10.40 -8.33
N GLY A 89 -15.80 -9.12 -8.36
CA GLY A 89 -15.99 -8.25 -7.20
C GLY A 89 -15.03 -8.52 -6.06
N ASN A 90 -14.03 -9.34 -6.27
CA ASN A 90 -13.03 -9.58 -5.26
C ASN A 90 -12.16 -8.33 -5.13
N LYS A 91 -12.36 -7.62 -4.04
CA LYS A 91 -11.61 -6.40 -3.72
C LYS A 91 -10.58 -6.66 -2.64
N GLU A 92 -10.18 -7.90 -2.49
CA GLU A 92 -9.22 -8.27 -1.48
C GLU A 92 -7.86 -7.65 -1.77
N THR A 93 -7.33 -6.95 -0.81
CA THR A 93 -6.04 -6.29 -0.91
C THR A 93 -5.04 -6.99 -0.01
N PHE A 94 -3.85 -7.17 -0.56
CA PHE A 94 -2.74 -7.79 0.16
C PHE A 94 -1.65 -6.75 0.33
N TYR A 95 -0.85 -6.90 1.38
CA TYR A 95 0.21 -5.95 1.69
C TYR A 95 1.53 -6.68 1.80
N ILE A 96 2.55 -6.10 1.17
CA ILE A 96 3.92 -6.58 1.29
C ILE A 96 4.61 -5.68 2.31
N ILE A 97 5.11 -6.30 3.37
CA ILE A 97 5.88 -5.64 4.42
C ILE A 97 7.17 -6.42 4.62
N ASP A 98 8.16 -5.79 5.23
CA ASP A 98 9.40 -6.49 5.48
C ASP A 98 9.29 -7.41 6.69
N GLU A 99 10.27 -8.29 6.84
CA GLU A 99 10.28 -9.27 7.91
C GLU A 99 10.32 -8.62 9.30
N GLN A 100 11.04 -7.52 9.42
CA GLN A 100 11.18 -6.82 10.69
C GLN A 100 9.82 -6.33 11.20
N LEU A 101 9.03 -5.74 10.32
CA LEU A 101 7.68 -5.30 10.67
C LEU A 101 6.76 -6.49 10.92
N PHE A 102 6.86 -7.53 10.11
CA PHE A 102 6.06 -8.75 10.31
C PHE A 102 6.31 -9.34 11.70
N ARG A 103 7.57 -9.45 12.10
CA ARG A 103 7.93 -9.96 13.44
C ARG A 103 7.32 -9.11 14.55
N LYS A 104 7.36 -7.80 14.41
CA LYS A 104 6.79 -6.87 15.36
C LYS A 104 5.27 -7.09 15.51
N LEU A 105 4.59 -7.21 14.38
CA LEU A 105 3.15 -7.46 14.37
C LEU A 105 2.82 -8.83 14.96
N ASN A 106 3.61 -9.85 14.63
CA ASN A 106 3.41 -11.19 15.14
C ASN A 106 3.54 -11.23 16.67
N GLU A 107 4.56 -10.58 17.20
CA GLU A 107 4.75 -10.49 18.66
C GLU A 107 3.56 -9.82 19.32
N LYS A 108 3.07 -8.75 18.70
CA LYS A 108 1.93 -8.02 19.22
C LYS A 108 0.65 -8.86 19.25
N LEU A 109 0.42 -9.60 18.17
CA LEU A 109 -0.73 -10.48 18.08
C LEU A 109 -0.65 -11.64 19.09
N GLU A 110 0.53 -12.21 19.27
CA GLU A 110 0.72 -13.28 20.25
C GLU A 110 0.47 -12.78 21.68
N GLU A 111 0.92 -11.57 22.01
CA GLU A 111 0.64 -10.97 23.30
C GLU A 111 -0.87 -10.84 23.52
N GLU A 112 -1.61 -10.37 22.53
CA GLU A 112 -3.05 -10.21 22.60
C GLU A 112 -3.77 -11.54 22.76
N GLU A 113 -3.35 -12.57 22.03
CA GLU A 113 -3.97 -13.90 22.08
C GLU A 113 -3.68 -14.59 23.42
N ASN A 114 -2.55 -14.28 24.06
CA ASN A 114 -2.15 -14.89 25.32
C ASN A 114 -2.56 -14.07 26.55
N ALA A 115 -3.23 -12.96 26.33
CA ALA A 115 -3.68 -12.08 27.41
C ALA A 115 -4.94 -12.62 28.10
#